data_f0f954389c4ca91a14ab7f2e2c20b47e
#
_entry.id   f0f954389c4ca91a14ab7f2e2c20b47e
#
_cell.length_a   1.000
_cell.length_b   1.000
_cell.length_c   1.000
_cell.angle_alpha   90.00
_cell.angle_beta   90.00
_cell.angle_gamma   90.00
#
_symmetry.space_group_name_H-M   'P 1'
#
loop_
_entity.id
_entity.type
_entity.pdbx_description
1 polymer ?
#
loop_
_entity_poly.entity_id
_entity_poly.type
_entity_poly.pdbx_seq_one_letter_code
_entity_poly.pdbx_strand_id
1 'polypeptide(L)'
;MKNKKILILGGTGALGKTLIKRYYKNNEIIVFSRDEHKQVKLKNTFTELSYQIGDVKDKDSLLQAINEYKPDVVINTAALKHVPICESNSFESVKTNIIGHQNVIECINSHGNVETLIFVSTDKACKPINVYGMCKAISERLYVDYANQQDKTKVVLVRYGNVLESTGSVIPFFKGLLEKDCNHLPITHKDMTRFLLTLEQATELIDWAY
;
A
#
# COMPACT_ATOMS: atom_id res chain seq x y z
N MET A 1 -7.12 15.88 1.16
CA MET A 1 -7.49 15.60 2.58
C MET A 1 -6.96 16.70 3.49
N LYS A 2 -7.76 17.20 4.49
CA LYS A 2 -7.33 18.19 5.50
C LYS A 2 -8.05 17.94 6.82
N ASN A 3 -7.36 18.22 7.93
CA ASN A 3 -7.88 18.09 9.31
C ASN A 3 -8.42 16.69 9.61
N LYS A 4 -7.70 15.65 9.18
CA LYS A 4 -8.05 14.24 9.38
C LYS A 4 -6.95 13.50 10.12
N LYS A 5 -7.33 12.48 10.87
CA LYS A 5 -6.42 11.43 11.37
C LYS A 5 -6.30 10.34 10.31
N ILE A 6 -5.10 10.17 9.78
CA ILE A 6 -4.86 9.26 8.64
C ILE A 6 -3.93 8.12 9.08
N LEU A 7 -4.43 6.91 9.12
CA LEU A 7 -3.62 5.71 9.34
C LEU A 7 -3.11 5.17 7.99
N ILE A 8 -1.80 5.14 7.81
CA ILE A 8 -1.17 4.64 6.58
C ILE A 8 -0.55 3.27 6.86
N LEU A 9 -1.23 2.21 6.42
CA LEU A 9 -0.74 0.84 6.47
C LEU A 9 0.30 0.65 5.36
N GLY A 10 1.51 0.20 5.73
CA GLY A 10 2.66 0.17 4.83
C GLY A 10 3.34 1.54 4.65
N GLY A 11 3.18 2.46 5.60
CA GLY A 11 3.62 3.86 5.51
C GLY A 11 5.12 4.07 5.29
N THR A 12 5.97 3.08 5.60
CA THR A 12 7.42 3.15 5.32
C THR A 12 7.80 2.76 3.87
N GLY A 13 6.84 2.31 3.06
CA GLY A 13 7.02 2.04 1.63
C GLY A 13 7.16 3.33 0.80
N ALA A 14 7.52 3.19 -0.49
CA ALA A 14 7.72 4.35 -1.38
C ALA A 14 6.45 5.22 -1.47
N LEU A 15 5.29 4.62 -1.76
CA LEU A 15 4.03 5.34 -1.81
C LEU A 15 3.65 5.91 -0.43
N GLY A 16 3.80 5.13 0.66
CA GLY A 16 3.51 5.59 2.01
C GLY A 16 4.28 6.86 2.36
N LYS A 17 5.57 6.92 2.04
CA LYS A 17 6.40 8.12 2.26
C LYS A 17 5.94 9.32 1.44
N THR A 18 5.48 9.11 0.21
CA THR A 18 4.95 10.20 -0.63
C THR A 18 3.61 10.71 -0.11
N LEU A 19 2.72 9.82 0.37
CA LEU A 19 1.48 10.20 1.06
C LEU A 19 1.76 10.99 2.34
N ILE A 20 2.74 10.56 3.15
CA ILE A 20 3.17 11.29 4.33
C ILE A 20 3.60 12.71 3.96
N LYS A 21 4.53 12.87 2.99
CA LYS A 21 5.00 14.18 2.52
C LYS A 21 3.86 15.08 2.05
N ARG A 22 2.83 14.52 1.44
CA ARG A 22 1.68 15.28 0.93
C ARG A 22 0.74 15.73 2.05
N TYR A 23 0.52 14.89 3.07
CA TYR A 23 -0.55 15.10 4.03
C TYR A 23 -0.12 15.62 5.40
N TYR A 24 1.14 15.44 5.83
CA TYR A 24 1.56 15.66 7.22
C TYR A 24 1.34 17.09 7.74
N LYS A 25 1.40 18.11 6.89
CA LYS A 25 1.25 19.51 7.31
C LYS A 25 -0.17 19.88 7.76
N ASN A 26 -1.17 19.16 7.30
CA ASN A 26 -2.58 19.51 7.50
C ASN A 26 -3.40 18.38 8.11
N ASN A 27 -2.75 17.31 8.57
CA ASN A 27 -3.41 16.12 9.12
C ASN A 27 -2.54 15.48 10.20
N GLU A 28 -3.17 14.74 11.10
CA GLU A 28 -2.50 13.84 12.02
C GLU A 28 -2.20 12.52 11.29
N ILE A 29 -0.94 12.15 11.17
CA ILE A 29 -0.54 10.95 10.43
C ILE A 29 -0.05 9.87 11.38
N ILE A 30 -0.59 8.67 11.21
CA ILE A 30 -0.15 7.46 11.90
C ILE A 30 0.48 6.51 10.89
N VAL A 31 1.73 6.13 11.13
CA VAL A 31 2.51 5.23 10.28
C VAL A 31 2.47 3.82 10.88
N PHE A 32 1.83 2.88 10.18
CA PHE A 32 1.81 1.48 10.58
C PHE A 32 2.63 0.65 9.59
N SER A 33 3.64 -0.05 10.09
CA SER A 33 4.50 -0.91 9.27
C SER A 33 5.32 -1.89 10.10
N ARG A 34 5.84 -2.95 9.48
CA ARG A 34 6.61 -4.01 10.14
C ARG A 34 8.06 -3.65 10.44
N ASP A 35 8.66 -2.79 9.65
CA ASP A 35 10.09 -2.53 9.62
C ASP A 35 10.43 -1.38 10.57
N GLU A 36 10.90 -1.73 11.77
CA GLU A 36 11.35 -0.78 12.79
C GLU A 36 12.44 0.17 12.25
N HIS A 37 13.45 -0.37 11.56
CA HIS A 37 14.56 0.43 11.06
C HIS A 37 14.10 1.51 10.06
N LYS A 38 13.14 1.19 9.19
CA LYS A 38 12.55 2.17 8.28
C LYS A 38 11.69 3.19 9.02
N GLN A 39 11.01 2.79 10.10
CA GLN A 39 10.27 3.72 10.95
C GLN A 39 11.20 4.70 11.64
N VAL A 40 12.30 4.22 12.25
CA VAL A 40 13.33 5.08 12.88
C VAL A 40 13.90 6.08 11.89
N LYS A 41 14.28 5.64 10.67
CA LYS A 41 14.74 6.56 9.62
C LYS A 41 13.70 7.61 9.24
N LEU A 42 12.43 7.21 9.17
CA LEU A 42 11.34 8.12 8.81
C LEU A 42 11.08 9.12 9.95
N LYS A 43 11.15 8.68 11.20
CA LYS A 43 10.98 9.50 12.41
C LYS A 43 12.03 10.62 12.50
N ASN A 44 13.27 10.38 12.04
CA ASN A 44 14.30 11.40 11.98
C ASN A 44 13.96 12.56 11.02
N THR A 45 13.07 12.31 10.04
CA THR A 45 12.61 13.33 9.09
C THR A 45 11.26 13.94 9.49
N PHE A 46 10.39 13.13 10.10
CA PHE A 46 9.03 13.51 10.48
C PHE A 46 8.81 13.17 11.95
N THR A 47 9.28 14.04 12.83
CA THR A 47 9.26 13.83 14.30
C THR A 47 7.86 13.92 14.91
N GLU A 48 6.95 14.62 14.25
CA GLU A 48 5.59 14.94 14.72
C GLU A 48 4.56 13.82 14.46
N LEU A 49 4.95 12.77 13.71
CA LEU A 49 4.04 11.69 13.38
C LEU A 49 3.98 10.63 14.47
N SER A 50 2.85 9.93 14.52
CA SER A 50 2.72 8.70 15.33
C SER A 50 3.24 7.49 14.56
N TYR A 51 3.91 6.58 15.26
CA TYR A 51 4.53 5.39 14.68
C TYR A 51 4.11 4.15 15.45
N GLN A 52 3.53 3.18 14.73
CA GLN A 52 3.13 1.88 15.26
C GLN A 52 3.80 0.76 14.48
N ILE A 53 4.56 -0.10 15.18
CA ILE A 53 5.08 -1.34 14.59
C ILE A 53 3.95 -2.36 14.58
N GLY A 54 3.72 -2.97 13.42
CA GLY A 54 2.74 -4.03 13.25
C GLY A 54 2.68 -4.58 11.83
N ASP A 55 2.07 -5.73 11.67
CA ASP A 55 1.84 -6.40 10.39
C ASP A 55 0.33 -6.50 10.13
N VAL A 56 -0.11 -6.24 8.90
CA VAL A 56 -1.52 -6.43 8.51
C VAL A 56 -2.01 -7.87 8.67
N LYS A 57 -1.11 -8.83 8.74
CA LYS A 57 -1.44 -10.23 9.05
C LYS A 57 -1.83 -10.44 10.52
N ASP A 58 -1.41 -9.56 11.39
CA ASP A 58 -1.71 -9.56 12.82
C ASP A 58 -2.93 -8.67 13.10
N LYS A 59 -4.07 -9.32 13.25
CA LYS A 59 -5.36 -8.65 13.48
C LYS A 59 -5.37 -7.88 14.79
N ASP A 60 -4.76 -8.41 15.84
CA ASP A 60 -4.76 -7.80 17.18
C ASP A 60 -3.94 -6.50 17.16
N SER A 61 -2.77 -6.52 16.52
CA SER A 61 -1.94 -5.33 16.32
C SER A 61 -2.65 -4.24 15.49
N LEU A 62 -3.40 -4.61 14.46
CA LEU A 62 -4.24 -3.70 13.68
C LEU A 62 -5.37 -3.10 14.50
N LEU A 63 -6.09 -3.94 15.23
CA LEU A 63 -7.21 -3.52 16.07
C LEU A 63 -6.75 -2.58 17.18
N GLN A 64 -5.59 -2.87 17.80
CA GLN A 64 -4.97 -1.98 18.78
C GLN A 64 -4.69 -0.61 18.16
N ALA A 65 -4.06 -0.53 17.00
CA ALA A 65 -3.75 0.73 16.33
C ALA A 65 -5.03 1.53 15.99
N ILE A 66 -6.05 0.88 15.47
CA ILE A 66 -7.32 1.54 15.12
C ILE A 66 -8.02 2.06 16.38
N ASN A 67 -8.04 1.29 17.47
CA ASN A 67 -8.68 1.69 18.73
C ASN A 67 -7.93 2.83 19.44
N GLU A 68 -6.61 2.81 19.40
CA GLU A 68 -5.76 3.83 20.04
C GLU A 68 -5.84 5.17 19.32
N TYR A 69 -5.64 5.14 17.99
CA TYR A 69 -5.56 6.37 17.22
C TYR A 69 -6.91 6.87 16.69
N LYS A 70 -7.90 6.01 16.56
CA LYS A 70 -9.25 6.34 16.04
C LYS A 70 -9.18 7.12 14.72
N PRO A 71 -8.59 6.55 13.66
CA PRO A 71 -8.39 7.26 12.41
C PRO A 71 -9.72 7.55 11.70
N ASP A 72 -9.83 8.74 11.09
CA ASP A 72 -10.92 9.09 10.18
C ASP A 72 -10.73 8.40 8.82
N VAL A 73 -9.46 8.28 8.39
CA VAL A 73 -9.10 7.72 7.09
C VAL A 73 -8.06 6.62 7.26
N VAL A 74 -8.28 5.48 6.63
CA VAL A 74 -7.28 4.40 6.53
C VAL A 74 -6.85 4.25 5.08
N ILE A 75 -5.54 4.39 4.80
CA ILE A 75 -4.96 4.16 3.47
C ILE A 75 -4.13 2.88 3.52
N ASN A 76 -4.63 1.83 2.89
CA ASN A 76 -3.93 0.55 2.86
C ASN A 76 -3.03 0.44 1.63
N THR A 77 -1.72 0.65 1.86
CA THR A 77 -0.65 0.45 0.86
C THR A 77 0.19 -0.81 1.14
N ALA A 78 -0.12 -1.54 2.21
CA ALA A 78 0.63 -2.73 2.60
C ALA A 78 0.41 -3.87 1.60
N ALA A 79 1.49 -4.42 1.07
CA ALA A 79 1.44 -5.58 0.19
C ALA A 79 2.83 -6.22 0.01
N LEU A 80 2.85 -7.51 -0.33
CA LEU A 80 3.92 -8.11 -1.11
C LEU A 80 3.65 -7.83 -2.59
N LYS A 81 4.58 -7.18 -3.30
CA LYS A 81 4.35 -6.66 -4.66
C LYS A 81 5.32 -7.16 -5.74
N HIS A 82 6.44 -7.77 -5.34
CA HIS A 82 7.43 -8.29 -6.27
C HIS A 82 6.95 -9.60 -6.87
N VAL A 83 6.59 -9.59 -8.16
CA VAL A 83 6.00 -10.75 -8.85
C VAL A 83 6.83 -12.01 -8.66
N PRO A 84 8.16 -12.05 -8.92
CA PRO A 84 8.94 -13.27 -8.72
C PRO A 84 8.94 -13.78 -7.27
N ILE A 85 8.94 -12.87 -6.30
CA ILE A 85 8.87 -13.22 -4.87
C ILE A 85 7.49 -13.78 -4.52
N CYS A 86 6.42 -13.21 -5.06
CA CYS A 86 5.07 -13.71 -4.85
C CYS A 86 4.88 -15.10 -5.46
N GLU A 87 5.46 -15.38 -6.63
CA GLU A 87 5.43 -16.70 -7.26
C GLU A 87 6.15 -17.75 -6.40
N SER A 88 7.36 -17.45 -5.93
CA SER A 88 8.14 -18.38 -5.10
C SER A 88 7.63 -18.50 -3.66
N ASN A 89 6.78 -17.57 -3.19
CA ASN A 89 6.21 -17.52 -1.85
C ASN A 89 4.70 -17.27 -1.88
N SER A 90 3.98 -18.09 -2.65
CA SER A 90 2.56 -17.89 -2.93
C SER A 90 1.69 -17.86 -1.68
N PHE A 91 1.95 -18.75 -0.70
CA PHE A 91 1.18 -18.78 0.54
C PHE A 91 1.42 -17.53 1.41
N GLU A 92 2.66 -17.01 1.47
CA GLU A 92 2.95 -15.77 2.17
C GLU A 92 2.30 -14.56 1.46
N SER A 93 2.18 -14.62 0.12
CA SER A 93 1.43 -13.63 -0.66
C SER A 93 -0.05 -13.66 -0.32
N VAL A 94 -0.65 -14.84 -0.18
CA VAL A 94 -2.05 -15.00 0.27
C VAL A 94 -2.23 -14.42 1.67
N LYS A 95 -1.35 -14.78 2.64
CA LYS A 95 -1.44 -14.26 4.01
C LYS A 95 -1.39 -12.73 4.05
N THR A 96 -0.46 -12.12 3.30
CA THR A 96 -0.29 -10.67 3.35
C THR A 96 -1.34 -9.94 2.52
N ASN A 97 -1.53 -10.39 1.26
CA ASN A 97 -2.34 -9.65 0.28
C ASN A 97 -3.82 -10.03 0.27
N ILE A 98 -4.24 -11.12 0.93
CA ILE A 98 -5.65 -11.49 1.06
C ILE A 98 -6.05 -11.46 2.54
N ILE A 99 -5.46 -12.30 3.39
CA ILE A 99 -5.86 -12.39 4.80
C ILE A 99 -5.56 -11.08 5.53
N GLY A 100 -4.38 -10.47 5.28
CA GLY A 100 -4.05 -9.17 5.85
C GLY A 100 -5.03 -8.06 5.45
N HIS A 101 -5.55 -8.09 4.23
CA HIS A 101 -6.58 -7.14 3.77
C HIS A 101 -7.94 -7.43 4.40
N GLN A 102 -8.29 -8.71 4.57
CA GLN A 102 -9.50 -9.10 5.29
C GLN A 102 -9.44 -8.63 6.76
N ASN A 103 -8.29 -8.78 7.42
CA ASN A 103 -8.09 -8.26 8.78
C ASN A 103 -8.33 -6.75 8.87
N VAL A 104 -7.84 -5.97 7.88
CA VAL A 104 -8.08 -4.52 7.82
C VAL A 104 -9.57 -4.21 7.77
N ILE A 105 -10.31 -4.89 6.90
CA ILE A 105 -11.77 -4.74 6.76
C ILE A 105 -12.48 -5.08 8.07
N GLU A 106 -12.16 -6.21 8.68
CA GLU A 106 -12.78 -6.65 9.92
C GLU A 106 -12.50 -5.72 11.10
N CYS A 107 -11.27 -5.21 11.22
CA CYS A 107 -10.91 -4.26 12.26
C CYS A 107 -11.66 -2.92 12.10
N ILE A 108 -11.78 -2.41 10.87
CA ILE A 108 -12.54 -1.19 10.56
C ILE A 108 -14.02 -1.40 10.84
N ASN A 109 -14.58 -2.52 10.41
CA ASN A 109 -15.99 -2.85 10.66
C ASN A 109 -16.32 -2.94 12.17
N SER A 110 -15.41 -3.54 12.94
CA SER A 110 -15.57 -3.68 14.39
C SER A 110 -15.48 -2.34 15.12
N HIS A 111 -14.63 -1.42 14.65
CA HIS A 111 -14.46 -0.10 15.26
C HIS A 111 -15.60 0.87 14.88
N GLY A 112 -16.07 0.83 13.64
CA GLY A 112 -17.27 1.53 13.16
C GLY A 112 -17.15 3.04 12.96
N ASN A 113 -15.97 3.66 13.14
CA ASN A 113 -15.79 5.11 13.10
C ASN A 113 -14.85 5.60 11.98
N VAL A 114 -14.39 4.73 11.10
CA VAL A 114 -13.57 5.10 9.95
C VAL A 114 -14.46 5.64 8.84
N GLU A 115 -14.30 6.91 8.49
CA GLU A 115 -15.10 7.56 7.44
C GLU A 115 -14.74 7.05 6.05
N THR A 116 -13.43 6.84 5.80
CA THR A 116 -12.96 6.42 4.46
C THR A 116 -11.86 5.36 4.57
N LEU A 117 -12.03 4.28 3.82
CA LEU A 117 -11.03 3.23 3.63
C LEU A 117 -10.57 3.23 2.17
N ILE A 118 -9.29 3.53 1.95
CA ILE A 118 -8.67 3.56 0.62
C ILE A 118 -7.79 2.32 0.44
N PHE A 119 -8.10 1.54 -0.56
CA PHE A 119 -7.30 0.38 -0.96
C PHE A 119 -6.50 0.65 -2.22
N VAL A 120 -5.18 0.48 -2.12
CA VAL A 120 -4.27 0.63 -3.25
C VAL A 120 -4.10 -0.71 -3.95
N SER A 121 -4.65 -0.78 -5.16
CA SER A 121 -4.57 -1.94 -6.05
C SER A 121 -3.61 -1.70 -7.23
N THR A 122 -3.72 -2.46 -8.29
CA THR A 122 -2.79 -2.49 -9.42
C THR A 122 -3.51 -2.85 -10.73
N ASP A 123 -2.95 -2.44 -11.86
CA ASP A 123 -3.33 -2.89 -13.22
C ASP A 123 -3.29 -4.42 -13.35
N LYS A 124 -2.40 -5.09 -12.60
CA LYS A 124 -2.23 -6.54 -12.60
C LYS A 124 -3.40 -7.32 -11.99
N ALA A 125 -4.32 -6.63 -11.29
CA ALA A 125 -5.58 -7.20 -10.83
C ALA A 125 -6.60 -7.36 -11.99
N CYS A 126 -6.36 -6.72 -13.13
CA CYS A 126 -7.16 -6.84 -14.33
C CYS A 126 -6.65 -8.00 -15.18
N LYS A 127 -7.44 -9.07 -15.35
CA LYS A 127 -7.04 -10.33 -16.03
C LYS A 127 -5.72 -10.88 -15.44
N PRO A 128 -5.68 -11.27 -14.16
CA PRO A 128 -4.46 -11.61 -13.47
C PRO A 128 -3.84 -12.89 -14.02
N ILE A 129 -2.53 -12.86 -14.30
CA ILE A 129 -1.74 -13.99 -14.80
C ILE A 129 -0.63 -14.43 -13.84
N ASN A 130 -0.55 -13.82 -12.66
CA ASN A 130 0.45 -14.11 -11.64
C ASN A 130 -0.16 -14.01 -10.24
N VAL A 131 0.50 -14.64 -9.24
CA VAL A 131 0.05 -14.72 -7.85
C VAL A 131 -0.24 -13.33 -7.26
N TYR A 132 0.63 -12.34 -7.52
CA TYR A 132 0.41 -10.97 -7.04
C TYR A 132 -0.91 -10.38 -7.57
N GLY A 133 -1.12 -10.45 -8.89
CA GLY A 133 -2.34 -9.95 -9.53
C GLY A 133 -3.59 -10.71 -9.05
N MET A 134 -3.50 -12.05 -8.91
CA MET A 134 -4.59 -12.88 -8.39
C MET A 134 -4.97 -12.48 -6.97
N CYS A 135 -3.97 -12.33 -6.08
CA CYS A 135 -4.23 -11.86 -4.72
C CYS A 135 -4.89 -10.47 -4.69
N LYS A 136 -4.39 -9.53 -5.51
CA LYS A 136 -4.99 -8.18 -5.58
C LYS A 136 -6.41 -8.21 -6.12
N ALA A 137 -6.70 -9.02 -7.14
CA ALA A 137 -8.05 -9.18 -7.68
C ALA A 137 -9.03 -9.74 -6.65
N ILE A 138 -8.61 -10.73 -5.85
CA ILE A 138 -9.42 -11.25 -4.75
C ILE A 138 -9.63 -10.16 -3.68
N SER A 139 -8.56 -9.45 -3.29
CA SER A 139 -8.67 -8.38 -2.30
C SER A 139 -9.65 -7.30 -2.74
N GLU A 140 -9.62 -6.88 -4.01
CA GLU A 140 -10.62 -5.92 -4.52
C GLU A 140 -12.06 -6.41 -4.30
N ARG A 141 -12.31 -7.71 -4.47
CA ARG A 141 -13.64 -8.27 -4.23
C ARG A 141 -14.03 -8.20 -2.75
N LEU A 142 -13.09 -8.46 -1.83
CA LEU A 142 -13.33 -8.32 -0.39
C LEU A 142 -13.73 -6.88 -0.02
N TYR A 143 -13.02 -5.87 -0.58
CA TYR A 143 -13.35 -4.46 -0.34
C TYR A 143 -14.68 -4.05 -0.96
N VAL A 144 -15.01 -4.52 -2.16
CA VAL A 144 -16.30 -4.28 -2.81
C VAL A 144 -17.43 -4.94 -2.03
N ASP A 145 -17.25 -6.18 -1.58
CA ASP A 145 -18.21 -6.91 -0.76
C ASP A 145 -18.49 -6.18 0.55
N TYR A 146 -17.44 -5.74 1.25
CA TYR A 146 -17.58 -4.91 2.44
C TYR A 146 -18.34 -3.62 2.16
N ALA A 147 -18.03 -2.91 1.07
CA ALA A 147 -18.73 -1.69 0.69
C ALA A 147 -20.24 -1.91 0.46
N ASN A 148 -20.62 -3.08 -0.07
CA ASN A 148 -22.03 -3.41 -0.34
C ASN A 148 -22.82 -3.83 0.92
N GLN A 149 -22.12 -4.19 2.00
CA GLN A 149 -22.75 -4.67 3.24
C GLN A 149 -22.96 -3.56 4.28
N GLN A 150 -22.44 -2.37 4.06
CA GLN A 150 -22.51 -1.26 5.02
C GLN A 150 -22.49 0.10 4.29
N ASP A 151 -22.93 1.15 4.99
CA ASP A 151 -23.02 2.53 4.48
C ASP A 151 -22.24 3.56 5.31
N LYS A 152 -21.53 3.13 6.36
CA LYS A 152 -20.82 4.00 7.30
C LYS A 152 -19.45 4.43 6.79
N THR A 153 -18.73 3.52 6.14
CA THR A 153 -17.38 3.74 5.65
C THR A 153 -17.40 3.85 4.12
N LYS A 154 -16.97 5.01 3.58
CA LYS A 154 -16.70 5.14 2.15
C LYS A 154 -15.51 4.26 1.77
N VAL A 155 -15.70 3.30 0.87
CA VAL A 155 -14.63 2.42 0.40
C VAL A 155 -14.18 2.87 -0.99
N VAL A 156 -12.88 3.13 -1.13
CA VAL A 156 -12.26 3.61 -2.38
C VAL A 156 -11.19 2.62 -2.83
N LEU A 157 -11.28 2.15 -4.06
CA LEU A 157 -10.27 1.28 -4.66
C LEU A 157 -9.56 2.03 -5.78
N VAL A 158 -8.21 2.11 -5.71
CA VAL A 158 -7.41 2.79 -6.71
C VAL A 158 -6.51 1.80 -7.42
N ARG A 159 -6.69 1.65 -8.74
CA ARG A 159 -5.79 0.88 -9.61
C ARG A 159 -4.84 1.81 -10.35
N TYR A 160 -3.57 1.48 -10.36
CA TYR A 160 -2.59 2.16 -11.20
C TYR A 160 -1.52 1.18 -11.73
N GLY A 161 -0.78 1.62 -12.74
CA GLY A 161 0.25 0.84 -13.41
C GLY A 161 1.58 0.79 -12.66
N ASN A 162 2.67 0.72 -13.40
CA ASN A 162 4.01 0.65 -12.83
C ASN A 162 4.47 2.04 -12.37
N VAL A 163 4.78 2.15 -11.08
CA VAL A 163 5.31 3.39 -10.51
C VAL A 163 6.81 3.47 -10.77
N LEU A 164 7.21 4.54 -11.46
CA LEU A 164 8.62 4.83 -11.79
C LEU A 164 9.47 4.91 -10.52
N GLU A 165 10.69 4.39 -10.59
CA GLU A 165 11.70 4.41 -9.52
C GLU A 165 11.24 3.84 -8.15
N SER A 166 10.10 3.14 -8.10
CA SER A 166 9.69 2.47 -6.87
C SER A 166 10.68 1.36 -6.48
N THR A 167 10.88 1.17 -5.19
CA THR A 167 11.80 0.15 -4.66
C THR A 167 11.57 -1.22 -5.31
N GLY A 168 12.65 -1.81 -5.85
CA GLY A 168 12.64 -3.11 -6.54
C GLY A 168 11.98 -3.09 -7.93
N SER A 169 11.76 -1.91 -8.54
CA SER A 169 11.32 -1.80 -9.94
C SER A 169 12.48 -1.89 -10.91
N VAL A 170 12.17 -1.99 -12.21
CA VAL A 170 13.15 -2.20 -13.28
C VAL A 170 14.19 -1.07 -13.38
N ILE A 171 13.82 0.18 -13.14
CA ILE A 171 14.74 1.32 -13.25
C ILE A 171 15.85 1.25 -12.19
N PRO A 172 15.57 1.13 -10.86
CA PRO A 172 16.63 0.90 -9.87
C PRO A 172 17.44 -0.37 -10.12
N PHE A 173 16.81 -1.43 -10.63
CA PHE A 173 17.51 -2.67 -11.00
C PHE A 173 18.54 -2.41 -12.12
N PHE A 174 18.15 -1.73 -13.19
CA PHE A 174 19.04 -1.39 -14.31
C PHE A 174 20.16 -0.43 -13.88
N LYS A 175 19.84 0.61 -13.08
CA LYS A 175 20.85 1.49 -12.48
C LYS A 175 21.90 0.69 -11.70
N GLY A 176 21.46 -0.25 -10.85
CA GLY A 176 22.38 -1.10 -10.09
C GLY A 176 23.19 -2.10 -10.94
N LEU A 177 22.74 -2.48 -12.14
CA LEU A 177 23.56 -3.24 -13.09
C LEU A 177 24.64 -2.37 -13.73
N LEU A 178 24.29 -1.15 -14.13
CA LEU A 178 25.25 -0.20 -14.71
C LEU A 178 26.35 0.20 -13.72
N GLU A 179 26.01 0.38 -12.44
CA GLU A 179 26.98 0.64 -11.37
C GLU A 179 27.97 -0.51 -11.14
N LYS A 180 27.64 -1.73 -11.60
CA LYS A 180 28.49 -2.92 -11.55
C LYS A 180 29.21 -3.22 -12.86
N ASP A 181 29.36 -2.21 -13.73
CA ASP A 181 30.00 -2.33 -15.05
C ASP A 181 29.36 -3.41 -15.95
N CYS A 182 28.07 -3.67 -15.76
CA CYS A 182 27.37 -4.62 -16.64
C CYS A 182 27.14 -3.99 -18.02
N ASN A 183 27.71 -4.59 -19.05
CA ASN A 183 27.66 -4.07 -20.43
C ASN A 183 26.32 -4.29 -21.14
N HIS A 184 25.35 -4.93 -20.49
CA HIS A 184 24.03 -5.19 -21.08
C HIS A 184 22.92 -5.12 -20.05
N LEU A 185 21.73 -4.70 -20.50
CA LEU A 185 20.51 -4.70 -19.69
C LEU A 185 19.59 -5.83 -20.19
N PRO A 186 19.06 -6.67 -19.27
CA PRO A 186 18.16 -7.77 -19.67
C PRO A 186 16.79 -7.21 -20.03
N ILE A 187 16.48 -7.15 -21.32
CA ILE A 187 15.17 -6.78 -21.84
C ILE A 187 14.38 -8.05 -22.15
N THR A 188 13.26 -8.24 -21.45
CA THR A 188 12.45 -9.46 -21.58
C THR A 188 11.81 -9.60 -22.96
N HIS A 189 11.31 -8.49 -23.51
CA HIS A 189 10.71 -8.46 -24.85
C HIS A 189 10.81 -7.04 -25.42
N LYS A 190 11.21 -6.91 -26.70
CA LYS A 190 11.44 -5.60 -27.36
C LYS A 190 10.17 -4.75 -27.50
N ASP A 191 9.01 -5.37 -27.67
CA ASP A 191 7.73 -4.69 -27.88
C ASP A 191 6.91 -4.59 -26.58
N MET A 192 7.56 -4.74 -25.42
CA MET A 192 6.88 -4.66 -24.12
C MET A 192 6.40 -3.24 -23.84
N THR A 193 5.13 -3.12 -23.50
CA THR A 193 4.50 -1.85 -23.06
C THR A 193 4.09 -1.90 -21.60
N ARG A 194 4.05 -0.73 -20.93
CA ARG A 194 3.59 -0.59 -19.56
C ARG A 194 2.89 0.75 -19.39
N PHE A 195 1.85 0.77 -18.54
CA PHE A 195 1.32 2.01 -18.01
C PHE A 195 2.26 2.51 -16.92
N LEU A 196 2.89 3.66 -17.16
CA LEU A 196 3.86 4.25 -16.23
C LEU A 196 3.27 5.51 -15.59
N LEU A 197 3.60 5.71 -14.31
CA LEU A 197 3.26 6.93 -13.58
C LEU A 197 4.32 7.20 -12.51
N THR A 198 4.38 8.45 -12.04
CA THR A 198 5.23 8.82 -10.91
C THR A 198 4.54 8.54 -9.58
N LEU A 199 5.29 8.60 -8.47
CA LEU A 199 4.71 8.51 -7.12
C LEU A 199 3.75 9.67 -6.84
N GLU A 200 4.07 10.87 -7.34
CA GLU A 200 3.22 12.06 -7.23
C GLU A 200 1.89 11.83 -7.94
N GLN A 201 1.90 11.35 -9.19
CA GLN A 201 0.68 11.04 -9.95
C GLN A 201 -0.16 9.95 -9.26
N ALA A 202 0.48 8.92 -8.68
CA ALA A 202 -0.22 7.91 -7.89
C ALA A 202 -0.91 8.53 -6.66
N THR A 203 -0.27 9.48 -6.01
CA THR A 203 -0.81 10.19 -4.85
C THR A 203 -1.94 11.16 -5.26
N GLU A 204 -1.81 11.84 -6.40
CA GLU A 204 -2.87 12.69 -6.97
C GLU A 204 -4.12 11.88 -7.33
N LEU A 205 -3.94 10.68 -7.87
CA LEU A 205 -5.06 9.77 -8.14
C LEU A 205 -5.79 9.36 -6.86
N ILE A 206 -5.05 9.11 -5.77
CA ILE A 206 -5.63 8.82 -4.45
C ILE A 206 -6.42 10.04 -3.92
N ASP A 207 -5.87 11.25 -4.07
CA ASP A 207 -6.54 12.49 -3.68
C ASP A 207 -7.84 12.72 -4.47
N TRP A 208 -7.79 12.49 -5.76
CA TRP A 208 -8.96 12.66 -6.64
C TRP A 208 -10.07 11.65 -6.31
N ALA A 209 -9.70 10.42 -5.96
CA ALA A 209 -10.66 9.36 -5.63
C ALA A 209 -11.27 9.52 -4.22
N TYR A 210 -10.55 10.16 -3.28
CA TYR A 210 -11.04 10.50 -1.93
C TYR A 210 -12.16 11.53 -1.99
#